data_94be8ca2f4071179c615b762a21af02c
#
_entry.id   94be8ca2f4071179c615b762a21af02c
#
_cell.length_a   1.000
_cell.length_b   1.000
_cell.length_c   1.000
_cell.angle_alpha   90.00
_cell.angle_beta   90.00
_cell.angle_gamma   90.00
#
_symmetry.space_group_name_H-M   'P 1'
#
loop_
_entity.id
_entity.type
_entity.pdbx_description
1 polymer ?
#
loop_
_entity_poly.entity_id
_entity_poly.type
_entity_poly.pdbx_seq_one_letter_code
_entity_poly.pdbx_strand_id
1 'polypeptide(L)'
;AALNKMDEILEYMGCGHSCGIHSNDAEKAHKMALRMKVTKMCINQPQSLSNSGAWWNGFPKSTTLGCATWGHNSVSHNVTWKDLVNYTYVSRPVENCEPSMEDLFPVSIIEKFNE
;
A
#
# COMPACT_ATOMS: atom_id res chain seq x y z
N ALA A 1 20.43 -11.92 -4.89
CA ALA A 1 21.33 -11.56 -3.79
C ALA A 1 20.81 -10.34 -3.00
N ALA A 2 20.68 -9.12 -3.62
CA ALA A 2 20.29 -7.89 -2.89
C ALA A 2 18.93 -8.00 -2.19
N LEU A 3 17.88 -8.44 -2.88
CA LEU A 3 16.54 -8.58 -2.29
C LEU A 3 16.52 -9.54 -1.09
N ASN A 4 17.27 -10.66 -1.15
CA ASN A 4 17.35 -11.59 -0.01
C ASN A 4 18.01 -10.90 1.20
N LYS A 5 19.03 -10.09 0.95
CA LYS A 5 19.69 -9.34 2.02
C LYS A 5 18.78 -8.25 2.63
N MET A 6 17.93 -7.66 1.81
CA MET A 6 16.92 -6.73 2.30
C MET A 6 15.87 -7.42 3.16
N ASP A 7 15.41 -8.61 2.80
CA ASP A 7 14.50 -9.39 3.65
C ASP A 7 15.13 -9.69 5.01
N GLU A 8 16.38 -10.16 5.05
CA GLU A 8 17.10 -10.39 6.31
C GLU A 8 17.21 -9.13 7.18
N ILE A 9 17.46 -7.97 6.55
CA ILE A 9 17.53 -6.68 7.25
C ILE A 9 16.14 -6.30 7.80
N LEU A 10 15.07 -6.47 7.01
CA LEU A 10 13.72 -6.17 7.44
C LEU A 10 13.26 -7.09 8.59
N GLU A 11 13.64 -8.37 8.55
CA GLU A 11 13.35 -9.31 9.64
C GLU A 11 14.09 -8.92 10.93
N TYR A 12 15.33 -8.46 10.82
CA TYR A 12 16.14 -8.07 11.98
C TYR A 12 15.76 -6.70 12.55
N MET A 13 15.56 -5.69 11.66
CA MET A 13 15.33 -4.29 12.05
C MET A 13 13.85 -3.93 12.23
N GLY A 14 12.94 -4.77 11.76
CA GLY A 14 11.51 -4.53 11.69
C GLY A 14 11.03 -4.09 10.30
N CYS A 15 9.84 -4.55 9.95
CA CYS A 15 9.18 -4.26 8.68
C CYS A 15 8.34 -2.98 8.76
N GLY A 16 7.90 -2.50 7.60
CA GLY A 16 6.82 -1.53 7.44
C GLY A 16 7.24 -0.12 7.07
N HIS A 17 8.44 0.33 7.39
CA HIS A 17 8.79 1.73 7.20
C HIS A 17 8.96 2.10 5.71
N SER A 18 10.13 1.97 5.16
CA SER A 18 10.42 2.38 3.78
C SER A 18 11.69 1.74 3.24
N CYS A 19 11.79 1.68 1.92
CA CYS A 19 13.02 1.32 1.23
C CYS A 19 13.23 2.19 -0.01
N GLY A 20 14.35 2.04 -0.69
CA GLY A 20 14.67 2.77 -1.90
C GLY A 20 15.47 1.95 -2.89
N ILE A 21 15.33 2.30 -4.16
CA ILE A 21 16.12 1.74 -5.25
C ILE A 21 16.57 2.84 -6.21
N HIS A 22 17.80 2.77 -6.66
CA HIS A 22 18.31 3.57 -7.78
C HIS A 22 18.46 2.66 -8.99
N SER A 23 17.57 2.79 -9.96
CA SER A 23 17.55 1.96 -11.17
C SER A 23 16.74 2.62 -12.26
N ASN A 24 17.17 2.47 -13.51
CA ASN A 24 16.39 2.81 -14.71
C ASN A 24 15.54 1.64 -15.21
N ASP A 25 15.59 0.50 -14.53
CA ASP A 25 14.85 -0.71 -14.85
C ASP A 25 13.55 -0.75 -14.04
N ALA A 26 12.44 -0.43 -14.68
CA ALA A 26 11.12 -0.37 -14.05
C ALA A 26 10.65 -1.76 -13.55
N GLU A 27 11.03 -2.84 -14.24
CA GLU A 27 10.64 -4.19 -13.81
C GLU A 27 11.36 -4.60 -12.51
N LYS A 28 12.62 -4.23 -12.35
CA LYS A 28 13.34 -4.44 -11.09
C LYS A 28 12.74 -3.65 -9.96
N ALA A 29 12.37 -2.40 -10.19
CA ALA A 29 11.69 -1.57 -9.19
C ALA A 29 10.34 -2.18 -8.79
N HIS A 30 9.54 -2.61 -9.77
CA HIS A 30 8.25 -3.27 -9.52
C HIS A 30 8.41 -4.59 -8.75
N LYS A 31 9.36 -5.44 -9.15
CA LYS A 31 9.67 -6.70 -8.45
C LYS A 31 10.09 -6.47 -7.00
N MET A 32 10.85 -5.42 -6.74
CA MET A 32 11.22 -5.03 -5.39
C MET A 32 9.99 -4.58 -4.60
N ALA A 33 9.12 -3.74 -5.19
CA ALA A 33 7.91 -3.24 -4.54
C ALA A 33 6.96 -4.37 -4.11
N LEU A 34 6.81 -5.40 -4.94
CA LEU A 34 5.97 -6.56 -4.63
C LEU A 34 6.53 -7.44 -3.51
N ARG A 35 7.84 -7.40 -3.27
CA ARG A 35 8.49 -8.28 -2.30
C ARG A 35 8.71 -7.62 -0.94
N MET A 36 9.03 -6.34 -0.92
CA MET A 36 9.42 -5.65 0.31
C MET A 36 8.20 -5.33 1.19
N LYS A 37 8.26 -5.74 2.44
CA LYS A 37 7.23 -5.45 3.46
C LYS A 37 7.40 -4.05 4.02
N VAL A 38 7.21 -3.05 3.17
CA VAL A 38 7.30 -1.62 3.52
C VAL A 38 6.14 -0.84 2.90
N THR A 39 5.77 0.27 3.51
CA THR A 39 4.67 1.11 3.04
C THR A 39 5.09 2.11 1.97
N LYS A 40 6.38 2.38 1.86
CA LYS A 40 6.91 3.37 0.91
C LYS A 40 8.15 2.85 0.23
N MET A 41 8.20 3.01 -1.08
CA MET A 41 9.39 2.74 -1.85
C MET A 41 9.74 3.96 -2.70
N CYS A 42 10.95 4.48 -2.50
CA CYS A 42 11.47 5.64 -3.21
C CYS A 42 12.34 5.17 -4.39
N ILE A 43 11.99 5.58 -5.61
CA ILE A 43 12.73 5.23 -6.83
C ILE A 43 13.52 6.44 -7.28
N ASN A 44 14.82 6.31 -7.45
CA ASN A 44 15.74 7.35 -7.94
C ASN A 44 15.66 8.67 -7.17
N GLN A 45 15.45 8.61 -5.87
CA GLN A 45 15.38 9.77 -5.00
C GLN A 45 15.97 9.45 -3.61
N PRO A 46 16.45 10.44 -2.85
CA PRO A 46 17.01 10.22 -1.52
C PRO A 46 15.88 9.79 -0.56
N GLN A 47 15.89 8.54 -0.16
CA GLN A 47 14.82 7.92 0.65
C GLN A 47 14.58 8.67 1.97
N SER A 48 15.64 9.06 2.67
CA SER A 48 15.56 9.74 3.97
C SER A 48 14.78 11.06 3.95
N LEU A 49 14.73 11.73 2.80
CA LEU A 49 13.99 12.98 2.61
C LEU A 49 12.64 12.74 1.95
N SER A 50 12.59 11.78 1.03
CA SER A 50 11.44 11.58 0.14
C SER A 50 10.28 10.85 0.81
N ASN A 51 10.52 9.96 1.75
CA ASN A 51 9.47 9.20 2.44
C ASN A 51 8.53 10.09 3.28
N SER A 52 8.99 11.25 3.72
CA SER A 52 8.20 12.24 4.48
C SER A 52 7.40 13.20 3.58
N GLY A 53 7.41 12.98 2.27
CA GLY A 53 6.82 13.87 1.28
C GLY A 53 7.79 14.99 0.87
N ALA A 54 8.04 15.08 -0.43
CA ALA A 54 8.93 16.08 -1.02
C ALA A 54 8.23 16.78 -2.20
N TRP A 55 8.78 17.92 -2.63
CA TRP A 55 8.23 18.68 -3.74
C TRP A 55 8.29 17.95 -5.09
N TRP A 56 9.12 16.90 -5.16
CA TRP A 56 9.34 16.08 -6.37
C TRP A 56 8.65 14.71 -6.33
N ASN A 57 7.82 14.44 -5.31
CA ASN A 57 7.00 13.23 -5.27
C ASN A 57 5.59 13.52 -4.76
N GLY A 58 4.68 12.55 -4.93
CA GLY A 58 3.27 12.71 -4.59
C GLY A 58 2.92 12.36 -3.13
N PHE A 59 3.88 12.11 -2.25
CA PHE A 59 3.59 11.80 -0.87
C PHE A 59 3.17 13.06 -0.10
N PRO A 60 2.12 13.01 0.72
CA PRO A 60 1.79 14.09 1.62
C PRO A 60 2.96 14.40 2.56
N LYS A 61 3.21 15.68 2.80
CA LYS A 61 4.24 16.10 3.75
C LYS A 61 3.80 15.78 5.17
N SER A 62 4.61 14.99 5.89
CA SER A 62 4.35 14.63 7.28
C SER A 62 5.63 14.12 7.95
N THR A 63 5.77 14.40 9.23
CA THR A 63 6.79 13.78 10.08
C THR A 63 6.30 12.46 10.69
N THR A 64 4.99 12.21 10.66
CA THR A 64 4.36 10.99 11.17
C THR A 64 4.06 10.05 10.02
N LEU A 65 4.81 8.95 9.94
CA LEU A 65 4.76 7.98 8.85
C LEU A 65 4.10 6.70 9.34
N GLY A 66 3.07 6.23 8.60
CA GLY A 66 2.48 4.92 8.84
C GLY A 66 3.38 3.80 8.33
N CYS A 67 3.39 2.68 9.06
CA CYS A 67 4.11 1.45 8.72
C CYS A 67 3.18 0.27 8.43
N ALA A 68 1.88 0.49 8.34
CA ALA A 68 0.83 -0.51 8.15
C ALA A 68 0.89 -1.65 9.18
N THR A 69 0.22 -2.76 8.89
CA THR A 69 0.22 -3.95 9.73
C THR A 69 1.61 -4.57 9.90
N TRP A 70 2.50 -4.39 8.94
CA TRP A 70 3.90 -4.84 9.04
C TRP A 70 4.67 -4.20 10.19
N GLY A 71 4.35 -2.94 10.51
CA GLY A 71 4.94 -2.21 11.65
C GLY A 71 3.96 -2.05 12.82
N HIS A 72 2.89 -2.87 12.87
CA HIS A 72 1.84 -2.81 13.89
C HIS A 72 1.15 -1.44 13.98
N ASN A 73 0.97 -0.77 12.83
CA ASN A 73 0.28 0.51 12.72
C ASN A 73 -1.08 0.36 12.03
N SER A 74 -1.99 1.28 12.31
CA SER A 74 -3.33 1.34 11.70
C SER A 74 -3.33 1.96 10.30
N VAL A 75 -2.31 2.71 9.93
CA VAL A 75 -2.22 3.43 8.66
C VAL A 75 -0.96 3.08 7.89
N SER A 76 -1.04 3.09 6.55
CA SER A 76 0.06 2.82 5.62
C SER A 76 0.60 4.06 4.90
N HIS A 77 -0.03 5.21 5.10
CA HIS A 77 0.32 6.47 4.44
C HIS A 77 0.94 7.48 5.41
N ASN A 78 1.40 8.60 4.89
CA ASN A 78 1.85 9.73 5.70
C ASN A 78 0.64 10.36 6.38
N VAL A 79 0.66 10.44 7.69
CA VAL A 79 -0.47 10.95 8.50
C VAL A 79 -0.71 12.41 8.19
N THR A 80 -1.96 12.76 7.90
CA THR A 80 -2.41 14.11 7.60
C THR A 80 -3.50 14.54 8.59
N TRP A 81 -3.98 15.77 8.48
CA TRP A 81 -5.10 16.26 9.31
C TRP A 81 -6.37 15.40 9.14
N LYS A 82 -6.55 14.74 7.99
CA LYS A 82 -7.70 13.86 7.73
C LYS A 82 -7.73 12.64 8.65
N ASP A 83 -6.59 12.20 9.10
CA ASP A 83 -6.46 11.06 10.01
C ASP A 83 -6.72 11.46 11.48
N LEU A 84 -6.81 12.75 11.75
CA LEU A 84 -7.01 13.31 13.09
C LEU A 84 -8.46 13.78 13.35
N VAL A 85 -9.35 13.63 12.38
CA VAL A 85 -10.75 14.01 12.48
C VAL A 85 -11.66 12.80 12.39
N ASN A 86 -12.83 12.90 13.02
CA ASN A 86 -13.86 11.89 12.90
C ASN A 86 -14.81 12.26 11.76
N TYR A 87 -15.28 11.25 11.03
CA TYR A 87 -16.26 11.39 9.96
C TYR A 87 -17.57 10.72 10.36
N THR A 88 -18.68 11.40 10.12
CA THR A 88 -20.01 10.80 10.19
C THR A 88 -20.52 10.61 8.76
N TYR A 89 -20.77 9.37 8.39
CA TYR A 89 -21.30 9.03 7.08
C TYR A 89 -22.84 9.02 7.14
N VAL A 90 -23.46 9.76 6.22
CA VAL A 90 -24.93 9.77 6.07
C VAL A 90 -25.27 9.08 4.75
N SER A 91 -25.95 7.94 4.85
CA SER A 91 -26.42 7.19 3.68
C SER A 91 -27.89 7.51 3.42
N ARG A 92 -28.24 7.64 2.14
CA ARG A 92 -29.62 7.72 1.66
C ARG A 92 -29.86 6.62 0.65
N PRO A 93 -31.07 6.07 0.55
CA PRO A 93 -31.40 5.10 -0.48
C PRO A 93 -31.10 5.68 -1.88
N VAL A 94 -30.53 4.84 -2.72
CA VAL A 94 -30.38 5.08 -4.16
C VAL A 94 -31.13 3.97 -4.90
N GLU A 95 -31.31 4.15 -6.21
CA GLU A 95 -31.86 3.09 -7.05
C GLU A 95 -31.03 1.81 -6.88
N ASN A 96 -31.72 0.67 -6.76
CA ASN A 96 -31.06 -0.62 -6.59
C ASN A 96 -30.33 -1.00 -7.89
N CYS A 97 -29.03 -1.09 -7.82
CA CYS A 97 -28.14 -1.50 -8.91
C CYS A 97 -27.44 -2.83 -8.57
N GLU A 98 -28.13 -3.70 -7.79
CA GLU A 98 -27.56 -4.99 -7.43
C GLU A 98 -27.27 -5.83 -8.68
N PRO A 99 -26.02 -6.22 -8.92
CA PRO A 99 -25.68 -7.05 -10.07
C PRO A 99 -26.26 -8.47 -9.92
N SER A 100 -26.58 -9.12 -11.02
CA SER A 100 -27.01 -10.50 -10.99
C SER A 100 -25.87 -11.44 -10.58
N MET A 101 -26.20 -12.67 -10.18
CA MET A 101 -25.17 -13.66 -9.86
C MET A 101 -24.30 -13.98 -11.08
N GLU A 102 -24.87 -13.94 -12.27
CA GLU A 102 -24.17 -14.16 -13.53
C GLU A 102 -23.17 -13.03 -13.84
N ASP A 103 -23.47 -11.79 -13.41
CA ASP A 103 -22.56 -10.65 -13.55
C ASP A 103 -21.37 -10.75 -12.57
N LEU A 104 -21.59 -11.35 -11.41
CA LEU A 104 -20.58 -11.44 -10.35
C LEU A 104 -19.66 -12.66 -10.49
N PHE A 105 -20.18 -13.78 -10.98
CA PHE A 105 -19.47 -15.06 -10.99
C PHE A 105 -19.57 -15.75 -12.34
N PRO A 106 -18.48 -16.38 -12.83
CA PRO A 106 -18.55 -17.27 -13.98
C PRO A 106 -19.57 -18.39 -13.77
N VAL A 107 -20.32 -18.74 -14.80
CA VAL A 107 -21.36 -19.80 -14.78
C VAL A 107 -20.83 -21.10 -14.18
N SER A 108 -19.58 -21.47 -14.48
CA SER A 108 -18.90 -22.66 -13.94
C SER A 108 -18.73 -22.66 -12.41
N ILE A 109 -18.77 -21.50 -11.78
CA ILE A 109 -18.76 -21.38 -10.31
C ILE A 109 -20.17 -21.51 -9.76
N ILE A 110 -21.15 -20.84 -10.40
CA ILE A 110 -22.56 -20.89 -9.97
C ILE A 110 -23.09 -22.33 -9.98
N GLU A 111 -22.80 -23.11 -11.02
CA GLU A 111 -23.18 -24.52 -11.13
C GLU A 111 -22.65 -25.37 -9.98
N LYS A 112 -21.41 -25.16 -9.54
CA LYS A 112 -20.82 -25.90 -8.41
C LYS A 112 -21.45 -25.60 -7.05
N PHE A 113 -22.07 -24.43 -6.88
CA PHE A 113 -22.78 -24.11 -5.64
C PHE A 113 -24.21 -24.63 -5.59
N ASN A 114 -24.77 -25.08 -6.73
CA ASN A 114 -26.12 -25.60 -6.85
C ASN A 114 -26.17 -27.14 -6.82
N GLU A 115 -25.01 -27.81 -6.77
CA GLU A 115 -24.85 -29.25 -6.54
C GLU A 115 -24.71 -29.55 -5.03
#